data_bda6b01f5a5f217586012b39c88c2501
#
_entry.id   bda6b01f5a5f217586012b39c88c2501
#
_cell.length_a   1.000
_cell.length_b   1.000
_cell.length_c   1.000
_cell.angle_alpha   90.00
_cell.angle_beta   90.00
_cell.angle_gamma   90.00
#
_symmetry.space_group_name_H-M   'P 1'
#
loop_
_entity.id
_entity.type
_entity.pdbx_description
1 polymer ?
#
loop_
_entity_poly.entity_id
_entity_poly.type
_entity_poly.pdbx_seq_one_letter_code
_entity_poly.pdbx_strand_id
1 'polypeptide(L)'
;MAENNYEKYLIRRPMYEVGGKVKGRQAPTMTYMSNDLVPGCNLYIDLSWIYALPEPNPHVFEHSHNYDKIVLHIGADTENFEDLGGEIEYYVGGQPLAFDTTTALYIPKGIKHGPITWKKFTKPHIEMSIMLGAESTEGGWVSGDIGRQKEGLPGKKDDIDYEKYLVRHPAILEGTDVTEAMKSPAKIYMSSDLIPESNVYIDFGWIPGFPDPNPPIPDHVHDYEEVVLLIGGDPNNPEDLGAELEFCVGDQPLTFDTTVACYLPKGIKHGPLTWKKYDRPHLLMPIIIGAGTLAQAAPAGQKVE
;
A
#
# COMPACT_ATOMS: atom_id res chain seq x y z
N MET A 1 19.84 -4.57 -31.06
CA MET A 1 19.09 -3.77 -30.09
C MET A 1 19.23 -4.50 -28.77
N ALA A 2 19.62 -3.82 -27.70
CA ALA A 2 19.65 -4.48 -26.39
C ALA A 2 18.21 -4.90 -26.04
N GLU A 3 18.00 -6.16 -25.74
CA GLU A 3 16.72 -6.68 -25.26
C GLU A 3 16.38 -5.89 -23.98
N ASN A 4 15.23 -5.23 -23.95
CA ASN A 4 14.79 -4.55 -22.74
C ASN A 4 14.52 -5.61 -21.66
N ASN A 5 15.31 -5.60 -20.61
CA ASN A 5 15.10 -6.48 -19.47
C ASN A 5 14.18 -5.82 -18.46
N TYR A 6 12.91 -6.20 -18.43
CA TYR A 6 11.90 -5.70 -17.50
C TYR A 6 11.92 -6.38 -16.14
N GLU A 7 12.65 -7.50 -15.98
CA GLU A 7 12.84 -8.17 -14.69
C GLU A 7 13.38 -7.22 -13.59
N LYS A 8 14.15 -6.21 -14.00
CA LYS A 8 14.68 -5.17 -13.08
C LYS A 8 13.61 -4.32 -12.38
N TYR A 9 12.36 -4.35 -12.86
CA TYR A 9 11.24 -3.64 -12.28
C TYR A 9 10.36 -4.52 -11.38
N LEU A 10 10.61 -5.84 -11.36
CA LEU A 10 9.87 -6.78 -10.55
C LEU A 10 10.66 -7.16 -9.29
N ILE A 11 10.22 -6.68 -8.15
CA ILE A 11 10.81 -6.95 -6.85
C ILE A 11 10.14 -8.18 -6.26
N ARG A 12 10.80 -9.34 -6.37
CA ARG A 12 10.31 -10.64 -5.87
C ARG A 12 10.66 -10.90 -4.41
N ARG A 13 11.58 -10.12 -3.87
CA ARG A 13 12.03 -10.24 -2.48
C ARG A 13 12.17 -8.87 -1.87
N PRO A 14 11.57 -8.64 -0.71
CA PRO A 14 11.71 -7.36 -0.03
C PRO A 14 13.13 -7.18 0.49
N MET A 15 13.53 -5.94 0.67
CA MET A 15 14.61 -5.62 1.59
C MET A 15 14.07 -5.57 3.02
N TYR A 16 14.90 -5.95 3.98
CA TYR A 16 14.55 -5.96 5.40
C TYR A 16 15.39 -4.91 6.12
N GLU A 17 14.98 -3.66 6.05
CA GLU A 17 15.84 -2.54 6.42
C GLU A 17 15.50 -1.93 7.76
N VAL A 18 14.25 -1.85 8.13
CA VAL A 18 13.81 -0.99 9.21
C VAL A 18 12.99 -1.77 10.24
N GLY A 19 13.21 -1.43 11.49
CA GLY A 19 12.38 -1.85 12.60
C GLY A 19 13.16 -2.46 13.74
N GLY A 20 13.08 -1.81 14.90
CA GLY A 20 13.38 -2.43 16.17
C GLY A 20 12.48 -3.65 16.39
N LYS A 21 12.89 -4.57 17.23
CA LYS A 21 12.06 -5.72 17.59
C LYS A 21 10.83 -5.21 18.35
N VAL A 22 9.68 -5.24 17.72
CA VAL A 22 8.36 -4.98 18.31
C VAL A 22 7.64 -6.33 18.35
N LYS A 23 7.31 -6.80 19.53
CA LYS A 23 6.54 -8.03 19.68
C LYS A 23 5.13 -7.79 19.12
N GLY A 24 4.55 -8.78 18.46
CA GLY A 24 3.22 -8.65 17.84
C GLY A 24 3.20 -7.95 16.47
N ARG A 25 4.34 -7.46 16.00
CA ARG A 25 4.54 -6.87 14.69
C ARG A 25 5.66 -7.58 13.96
N GLN A 26 5.52 -7.76 12.67
CA GLN A 26 6.61 -8.23 11.83
C GLN A 26 7.79 -7.25 11.88
N ALA A 27 8.94 -7.74 12.23
CA ALA A 27 10.18 -6.99 12.28
C ALA A 27 11.35 -7.89 11.82
N PRO A 28 12.22 -7.39 10.96
CA PRO A 28 12.19 -6.08 10.30
C PRO A 28 11.02 -5.92 9.32
N THR A 29 10.72 -4.67 8.98
CA THR A 29 9.72 -4.30 7.97
C THR A 29 10.16 -4.76 6.58
N MET A 30 9.23 -5.18 5.75
CA MET A 30 9.48 -5.53 4.36
C MET A 30 9.41 -4.29 3.47
N THR A 31 10.50 -3.91 2.85
CA THR A 31 10.56 -2.83 1.85
C THR A 31 10.43 -3.41 0.45
N TYR A 32 9.38 -3.02 -0.25
CA TYR A 32 9.08 -3.48 -1.61
C TYR A 32 9.35 -2.42 -2.68
N MET A 33 9.56 -1.16 -2.31
CA MET A 33 9.93 -0.11 -3.26
C MET A 33 10.90 0.87 -2.61
N SER A 34 12.00 1.14 -3.30
CA SER A 34 12.98 2.18 -2.97
C SER A 34 13.89 2.41 -4.17
N ASN A 35 14.67 3.49 -4.16
CA ASN A 35 15.68 3.73 -5.19
C ASN A 35 16.80 2.67 -5.21
N ASP A 36 17.03 1.98 -4.08
CA ASP A 36 18.03 0.90 -4.02
C ASP A 36 17.52 -0.37 -4.73
N LEU A 37 16.21 -0.62 -4.68
CA LEU A 37 15.57 -1.73 -5.39
C LEU A 37 15.33 -1.41 -6.86
N VAL A 38 14.85 -0.21 -7.16
CA VAL A 38 14.57 0.27 -8.51
C VAL A 38 15.24 1.62 -8.71
N PRO A 39 16.45 1.66 -9.28
CA PRO A 39 17.17 2.91 -9.50
C PRO A 39 16.38 3.92 -10.32
N GLY A 40 16.25 5.13 -9.79
CA GLY A 40 15.45 6.23 -10.36
C GLY A 40 14.01 6.29 -9.87
N CYS A 41 13.58 5.34 -9.03
CA CYS A 41 12.30 5.42 -8.35
C CYS A 41 12.35 6.48 -7.24
N ASN A 42 11.39 7.40 -7.23
CA ASN A 42 11.23 8.43 -6.20
C ASN A 42 10.06 8.10 -5.27
N LEU A 43 10.03 6.85 -4.82
CA LEU A 43 8.99 6.28 -4.00
C LEU A 43 9.59 5.27 -3.03
N TYR A 44 9.13 5.31 -1.78
CA TYR A 44 9.47 4.30 -0.79
C TYR A 44 8.20 3.64 -0.28
N ILE A 45 8.14 2.30 -0.34
CA ILE A 45 7.00 1.52 0.16
C ILE A 45 7.50 0.43 1.08
N ASP A 46 7.02 0.45 2.32
CA ASP A 46 7.22 -0.63 3.27
C ASP A 46 5.88 -1.16 3.80
N LEU A 47 5.91 -2.39 4.28
CA LEU A 47 4.79 -3.03 4.95
C LEU A 47 5.23 -3.98 6.05
N SER A 48 4.34 -4.16 7.02
CA SER A 48 4.49 -5.13 8.10
C SER A 48 3.15 -5.76 8.46
N TRP A 49 3.17 -7.01 8.81
CA TRP A 49 2.04 -7.65 9.45
C TRP A 49 1.99 -7.34 10.94
N ILE A 50 0.81 -7.00 11.42
CA ILE A 50 0.46 -6.93 12.82
C ILE A 50 -0.28 -8.23 13.15
N TYR A 51 0.28 -9.06 14.01
CA TYR A 51 -0.27 -10.38 14.35
C TYR A 51 -0.56 -10.58 15.85
N ALA A 52 -0.30 -9.55 16.65
CA ALA A 52 -0.74 -9.42 18.03
C ALA A 52 -0.68 -7.95 18.44
N LEU A 53 -1.16 -7.62 19.62
CA LEU A 53 -1.01 -6.27 20.17
C LEU A 53 0.49 -5.92 20.25
N PRO A 54 0.94 -4.83 19.59
CA PRO A 54 2.36 -4.45 19.59
C PRO A 54 2.90 -4.19 21.01
N GLU A 55 4.16 -4.57 21.25
CA GLU A 55 4.85 -4.32 22.52
C GLU A 55 6.31 -3.93 22.23
N PRO A 56 6.75 -2.68 22.50
CA PRO A 56 6.01 -1.60 23.19
C PRO A 56 4.84 -1.06 22.34
N ASN A 57 3.89 -0.41 23.02
CA ASN A 57 2.74 0.25 22.40
C ASN A 57 2.47 1.57 23.12
N PRO A 58 2.72 2.74 22.52
CA PRO A 58 3.13 2.92 21.11
C PRO A 58 4.56 2.47 20.84
N HIS A 59 4.86 2.17 19.59
CA HIS A 59 6.22 1.91 19.11
C HIS A 59 6.69 2.91 18.05
N VAL A 60 5.78 3.75 17.55
CA VAL A 60 6.07 4.91 16.70
C VAL A 60 5.70 6.16 17.49
N PHE A 61 6.63 7.13 17.57
CA PHE A 61 6.45 8.38 18.30
C PHE A 61 6.24 9.56 17.34
N GLU A 62 5.98 10.75 17.87
CA GLU A 62 5.74 11.94 17.08
C GLU A 62 6.99 12.31 16.26
N HIS A 63 6.80 12.49 14.95
CA HIS A 63 7.84 12.89 14.00
C HIS A 63 7.19 13.60 12.81
N SER A 64 8.00 14.09 11.86
CA SER A 64 7.53 14.66 10.61
C SER A 64 8.51 14.36 9.48
N HIS A 65 8.04 14.45 8.25
CA HIS A 65 8.83 14.23 7.05
C HIS A 65 8.82 15.46 6.14
N ASN A 66 9.76 15.54 5.21
CA ASN A 66 9.81 16.59 4.19
C ASN A 66 9.15 16.17 2.86
N TYR A 67 8.33 15.13 2.89
CA TYR A 67 7.53 14.58 1.78
C TYR A 67 6.13 14.21 2.28
N ASP A 68 5.20 13.99 1.35
CA ASP A 68 3.88 13.48 1.66
C ASP A 68 3.94 11.98 1.94
N LYS A 69 3.11 11.53 2.87
CA LYS A 69 3.04 10.12 3.27
C LYS A 69 1.60 9.63 3.23
N ILE A 70 1.41 8.41 2.75
CA ILE A 70 0.16 7.66 2.87
C ILE A 70 0.41 6.47 3.79
N VAL A 71 -0.45 6.30 4.79
CA VAL A 71 -0.43 5.14 5.68
C VAL A 71 -1.70 4.35 5.44
N LEU A 72 -1.54 3.06 5.19
CA LEU A 72 -2.66 2.13 5.04
C LEU A 72 -2.66 1.14 6.20
N HIS A 73 -3.83 0.92 6.79
CA HIS A 73 -4.11 -0.19 7.68
C HIS A 73 -5.17 -1.06 7.01
N ILE A 74 -4.82 -2.31 6.67
CA ILE A 74 -5.63 -3.16 5.81
C ILE A 74 -6.01 -4.43 6.54
N GLY A 75 -7.31 -4.65 6.73
CA GLY A 75 -7.85 -5.87 7.30
C GLY A 75 -7.59 -7.08 6.39
N ALA A 76 -7.28 -8.21 6.99
CA ALA A 76 -6.95 -9.45 6.29
C ALA A 76 -8.10 -10.47 6.26
N ASP A 77 -9.28 -10.13 6.77
CA ASP A 77 -10.46 -10.96 6.67
C ASP A 77 -11.09 -10.82 5.27
N THR A 78 -10.89 -11.80 4.42
CA THR A 78 -11.36 -11.76 3.02
C THR A 78 -12.88 -11.79 2.86
N GLU A 79 -13.62 -12.16 3.89
CA GLU A 79 -15.08 -12.10 3.90
C GLU A 79 -15.59 -10.73 4.37
N ASN A 80 -14.77 -10.01 5.15
CA ASN A 80 -15.09 -8.67 5.64
C ASN A 80 -13.79 -7.83 5.85
N PHE A 81 -13.11 -7.50 4.77
CA PHE A 81 -11.84 -6.79 4.86
C PHE A 81 -11.98 -5.29 5.26
N GLU A 82 -13.20 -4.79 5.40
CA GLU A 82 -13.45 -3.51 6.05
C GLU A 82 -13.20 -3.57 7.56
N ASP A 83 -13.41 -4.71 8.21
CA ASP A 83 -13.02 -4.95 9.60
C ASP A 83 -11.49 -5.04 9.68
N LEU A 84 -10.86 -4.05 10.28
CA LEU A 84 -9.41 -4.04 10.44
C LEU A 84 -8.91 -5.19 11.31
N GLY A 85 -9.73 -5.70 12.22
CA GLY A 85 -9.29 -6.64 13.25
C GLY A 85 -8.51 -5.98 14.38
N GLY A 86 -8.64 -4.68 14.55
CA GLY A 86 -8.01 -3.89 15.59
C GLY A 86 -8.66 -2.53 15.76
N GLU A 87 -8.35 -1.86 16.86
CA GLU A 87 -8.72 -0.46 17.10
C GLU A 87 -7.43 0.33 17.28
N ILE A 88 -7.25 1.37 16.46
CA ILE A 88 -6.03 2.18 16.40
C ILE A 88 -6.37 3.64 16.69
N GLU A 89 -5.49 4.30 17.43
CA GLU A 89 -5.46 5.74 17.61
C GLU A 89 -4.14 6.28 17.06
N TYR A 90 -4.23 7.15 16.06
CA TYR A 90 -3.08 7.75 15.40
C TYR A 90 -3.16 9.28 15.53
N TYR A 91 -2.14 9.92 16.09
CA TYR A 91 -2.10 11.38 16.21
C TYR A 91 -1.54 12.03 14.96
N VAL A 92 -2.21 13.07 14.46
CA VAL A 92 -1.77 13.92 13.35
C VAL A 92 -1.98 15.38 13.72
N GLY A 93 -0.94 16.20 13.68
CA GLY A 93 -0.98 17.59 14.15
C GLY A 93 -1.48 17.73 15.59
N GLY A 94 -1.24 16.74 16.43
CA GLY A 94 -1.74 16.67 17.81
C GLY A 94 -3.22 16.29 17.93
N GLN A 95 -3.92 16.01 16.82
CA GLN A 95 -5.30 15.52 16.81
C GLN A 95 -5.29 13.98 16.84
N PRO A 96 -6.01 13.33 17.79
CA PRO A 96 -6.21 11.88 17.75
C PRO A 96 -7.23 11.51 16.67
N LEU A 97 -6.85 10.59 15.81
CA LEU A 97 -7.70 9.97 14.80
C LEU A 97 -7.87 8.50 15.17
N ALA A 98 -9.10 8.08 15.47
CA ALA A 98 -9.40 6.70 15.85
C ALA A 98 -10.11 5.97 14.72
N PHE A 99 -9.73 4.71 14.49
CA PHE A 99 -10.36 3.86 13.48
C PHE A 99 -10.21 2.38 13.83
N ASP A 100 -11.15 1.59 13.35
CA ASP A 100 -11.24 0.13 13.50
C ASP A 100 -11.55 -0.56 12.16
N THR A 101 -11.54 0.23 11.08
CA THR A 101 -11.79 -0.24 9.71
C THR A 101 -10.51 -0.21 8.90
N THR A 102 -10.47 -0.93 7.77
CA THR A 102 -9.47 -0.72 6.72
C THR A 102 -9.47 0.75 6.32
N THR A 103 -8.32 1.39 6.36
CA THR A 103 -8.21 2.86 6.36
C THR A 103 -6.99 3.32 5.58
N ALA A 104 -7.13 4.43 4.87
CA ALA A 104 -6.02 5.21 4.35
C ALA A 104 -5.93 6.56 5.05
N LEU A 105 -4.74 6.98 5.41
CA LEU A 105 -4.44 8.28 6.01
C LEU A 105 -3.40 8.99 5.15
N TYR A 106 -3.76 10.15 4.61
CA TYR A 106 -2.82 11.04 3.94
C TYR A 106 -2.20 12.01 4.95
N ILE A 107 -0.90 12.12 4.96
CA ILE A 107 -0.15 13.00 5.85
C ILE A 107 0.66 13.97 5.00
N PRO A 108 0.25 15.25 4.91
CA PRO A 108 0.98 16.24 4.16
C PRO A 108 2.39 16.45 4.70
N LYS A 109 3.30 16.78 3.81
CA LYS A 109 4.67 17.18 4.11
C LYS A 109 4.73 18.18 5.27
N GLY A 110 5.65 17.92 6.21
CA GLY A 110 5.93 18.78 7.35
C GLY A 110 4.97 18.64 8.53
N ILE A 111 3.85 17.91 8.37
CA ILE A 111 2.91 17.69 9.46
C ILE A 111 3.46 16.65 10.44
N LYS A 112 3.45 17.01 11.72
CA LYS A 112 3.81 16.11 12.80
C LYS A 112 2.76 15.02 12.96
N HIS A 113 3.20 13.79 13.08
CA HIS A 113 2.33 12.64 13.26
C HIS A 113 2.98 11.58 14.16
N GLY A 114 2.14 10.75 14.75
CA GLY A 114 2.47 9.88 15.87
C GLY A 114 2.11 10.53 17.23
N PRO A 115 2.06 9.77 18.30
CA PRO A 115 2.22 8.32 18.32
C PRO A 115 1.08 7.56 17.62
N ILE A 116 1.37 6.31 17.27
CA ILE A 116 0.36 5.35 16.85
C ILE A 116 0.20 4.29 17.95
N THR A 117 -1.03 4.06 18.38
CA THR A 117 -1.34 3.18 19.49
C THR A 117 -2.45 2.21 19.12
N TRP A 118 -2.21 0.93 19.28
CA TRP A 118 -3.23 -0.11 19.17
C TRP A 118 -3.99 -0.23 20.48
N LYS A 119 -5.27 0.13 20.50
CA LYS A 119 -6.16 0.00 21.67
C LYS A 119 -6.68 -1.42 21.81
N LYS A 120 -6.85 -2.10 20.66
CA LYS A 120 -7.36 -3.47 20.59
C LYS A 120 -6.74 -4.22 19.43
N PHE A 121 -6.61 -5.52 19.56
CA PHE A 121 -6.24 -6.44 18.49
C PHE A 121 -7.15 -7.66 18.54
N THR A 122 -7.72 -8.05 17.41
CA THR A 122 -8.60 -9.23 17.28
C THR A 122 -8.21 -10.14 16.12
N LYS A 123 -7.69 -9.57 15.03
CA LYS A 123 -7.26 -10.31 13.84
C LYS A 123 -5.99 -9.71 13.24
N PRO A 124 -5.17 -10.49 12.57
CA PRO A 124 -4.03 -9.96 11.81
C PRO A 124 -4.47 -8.92 10.76
N HIS A 125 -3.63 -7.91 10.57
CA HIS A 125 -3.82 -6.88 9.57
C HIS A 125 -2.46 -6.35 9.07
N ILE A 126 -2.47 -5.65 7.95
CA ILE A 126 -1.28 -5.05 7.35
C ILE A 126 -1.20 -3.58 7.76
N GLU A 127 -0.02 -3.14 8.18
CA GLU A 127 0.39 -1.75 8.27
C GLU A 127 1.34 -1.46 7.11
N MET A 128 1.03 -0.47 6.28
CA MET A 128 1.84 -0.09 5.11
C MET A 128 2.09 1.41 5.11
N SER A 129 3.30 1.80 4.70
CA SER A 129 3.65 3.21 4.46
C SER A 129 4.07 3.40 3.01
N ILE A 130 3.56 4.45 2.38
CA ILE A 130 3.93 4.91 1.05
C ILE A 130 4.46 6.34 1.22
N MET A 131 5.73 6.57 0.90
CA MET A 131 6.41 7.85 1.08
C MET A 131 6.72 8.44 -0.28
N LEU A 132 6.05 9.54 -0.61
CA LEU A 132 6.10 10.17 -1.92
C LEU A 132 7.28 11.15 -1.98
N GLY A 133 8.27 10.86 -2.81
CA GLY A 133 9.50 11.67 -2.89
C GLY A 133 10.61 11.22 -1.95
N ALA A 134 10.49 10.05 -1.32
CA ALA A 134 11.55 9.42 -0.55
C ALA A 134 12.27 8.38 -1.41
N GLU A 135 13.58 8.55 -1.63
CA GLU A 135 14.36 7.66 -2.49
C GLU A 135 14.94 6.46 -1.74
N SER A 136 15.13 6.58 -0.42
CA SER A 136 15.78 5.56 0.41
C SER A 136 15.28 5.59 1.85
N THR A 137 15.67 4.58 2.62
CA THR A 137 15.45 4.50 4.07
C THR A 137 15.99 5.73 4.81
N GLU A 138 17.16 6.24 4.43
CA GLU A 138 17.75 7.44 5.04
C GLU A 138 16.91 8.68 4.74
N GLY A 139 16.32 8.79 3.55
CA GLY A 139 15.38 9.84 3.18
C GLY A 139 13.99 9.63 3.77
N GLY A 140 13.59 8.37 3.96
CA GLY A 140 12.31 7.96 4.56
C GLY A 140 12.20 8.29 6.04
N TRP A 141 13.30 8.20 6.75
CA TRP A 141 13.35 8.48 8.20
C TRP A 141 14.11 9.77 8.45
N VAL A 142 13.47 10.77 9.02
CA VAL A 142 14.19 11.95 9.51
C VAL A 142 15.15 11.47 10.60
N SER A 143 16.42 11.55 10.29
CA SER A 143 17.52 11.12 11.15
C SER A 143 17.42 11.80 12.52
N GLY A 144 17.32 11.02 13.56
CA GLY A 144 17.55 11.46 14.93
C GLY A 144 16.69 10.84 16.02
N ASP A 145 15.47 10.38 15.74
CA ASP A 145 14.50 10.06 16.79
C ASP A 145 14.02 8.60 16.86
N ILE A 146 14.55 7.71 16.03
CA ILE A 146 14.27 6.28 16.20
C ILE A 146 14.97 5.80 17.49
N GLY A 147 14.20 5.62 18.53
CA GLY A 147 14.64 5.05 19.81
C GLY A 147 15.15 6.05 20.83
N ARG A 148 15.00 7.36 20.64
CA ARG A 148 15.41 8.39 21.63
C ARG A 148 14.29 9.27 22.17
N GLN A 149 13.05 9.12 21.71
CA GLN A 149 11.99 9.89 22.34
C GLN A 149 11.65 9.30 23.70
N LYS A 150 11.91 10.09 24.71
CA LYS A 150 11.30 10.01 26.02
C LYS A 150 9.79 10.10 25.81
N GLU A 151 9.01 9.36 26.62
CA GLU A 151 7.57 9.42 26.73
C GLU A 151 6.96 10.74 26.25
N GLY A 152 6.70 10.84 24.95
CA GLY A 152 6.19 12.05 24.33
C GLY A 152 4.69 11.92 24.18
N LEU A 153 3.96 12.62 25.05
CA LEU A 153 2.58 12.99 24.74
C LEU A 153 2.57 13.71 23.38
N PRO A 154 1.53 13.49 22.55
CA PRO A 154 1.39 14.23 21.29
C PRO A 154 1.49 15.73 21.53
N GLY A 155 2.07 16.45 20.59
CA GLY A 155 2.16 17.90 20.63
C GLY A 155 0.80 18.56 20.78
N LYS A 156 0.78 19.86 21.08
CA LYS A 156 -0.46 20.61 21.13
C LYS A 156 -1.15 20.55 19.76
N LYS A 157 -2.45 20.22 19.74
CA LYS A 157 -3.29 20.27 18.54
C LYS A 157 -3.20 21.66 17.90
N ASP A 158 -2.95 21.70 16.59
CA ASP A 158 -3.11 22.91 15.77
C ASP A 158 -4.59 23.13 15.39
N ASP A 159 -4.86 24.18 14.60
CA ASP A 159 -6.22 24.57 14.23
C ASP A 159 -6.78 23.82 13.01
N ILE A 160 -6.01 22.84 12.47
CA ILE A 160 -6.40 22.06 11.30
C ILE A 160 -7.24 20.87 11.75
N ASP A 161 -8.29 20.57 11.00
CA ASP A 161 -9.03 19.31 11.14
C ASP A 161 -8.44 18.24 10.23
N TYR A 162 -7.74 17.29 10.82
CA TYR A 162 -7.07 16.20 10.12
C TYR A 162 -7.98 15.01 9.79
N GLU A 163 -9.24 14.99 10.28
CA GLU A 163 -10.24 13.99 9.85
C GLU A 163 -10.43 13.99 8.33
N LYS A 164 -10.30 15.15 7.69
CA LYS A 164 -10.41 15.28 6.23
C LYS A 164 -9.37 14.47 5.43
N TYR A 165 -8.30 14.02 6.07
CA TYR A 165 -7.24 13.21 5.46
C TYR A 165 -7.38 11.71 5.75
N LEU A 166 -8.38 11.32 6.54
CA LEU A 166 -8.61 9.94 6.94
C LEU A 166 -9.78 9.32 6.18
N VAL A 167 -9.49 8.36 5.32
CA VAL A 167 -10.48 7.63 4.52
C VAL A 167 -10.85 6.35 5.24
N ARG A 168 -11.99 6.34 5.95
CA ARG A 168 -12.59 5.15 6.58
C ARG A 168 -13.62 4.48 5.67
N HIS A 169 -14.19 5.26 4.75
CA HIS A 169 -15.22 4.80 3.83
C HIS A 169 -14.71 5.02 2.40
N PRO A 170 -14.14 3.97 1.78
CA PRO A 170 -13.62 4.06 0.43
C PRO A 170 -14.74 4.30 -0.57
N ALA A 171 -14.40 4.92 -1.68
CA ALA A 171 -15.30 4.96 -2.82
C ALA A 171 -15.32 3.58 -3.51
N ILE A 172 -16.48 3.20 -4.03
CA ILE A 172 -16.63 1.96 -4.78
C ILE A 172 -16.32 2.26 -6.24
N LEU A 173 -15.50 1.43 -6.86
CA LEU A 173 -15.24 1.50 -8.28
C LEU A 173 -16.48 0.98 -9.03
N GLU A 174 -17.37 1.89 -9.48
CA GLU A 174 -18.53 1.53 -10.29
C GLU A 174 -18.10 1.18 -11.71
N GLY A 175 -18.76 0.19 -12.32
CA GLY A 175 -18.57 -0.15 -13.74
C GLY A 175 -17.38 -1.05 -14.05
N THR A 176 -16.60 -1.49 -13.09
CA THR A 176 -15.75 -2.65 -13.27
C THR A 176 -16.65 -3.88 -13.22
N ASP A 177 -16.68 -4.66 -14.31
CA ASP A 177 -17.26 -5.99 -14.29
C ASP A 177 -16.52 -6.80 -13.22
N VAL A 178 -17.09 -6.77 -12.00
CA VAL A 178 -16.60 -7.56 -10.89
C VAL A 178 -16.77 -9.01 -11.32
N THR A 179 -15.68 -9.65 -11.63
CA THR A 179 -15.72 -11.08 -11.90
C THR A 179 -16.28 -11.77 -10.66
N GLU A 180 -17.04 -12.84 -10.81
CA GLU A 180 -17.55 -13.60 -9.64
C GLU A 180 -16.44 -14.00 -8.66
N ALA A 181 -15.19 -14.07 -9.14
CA ALA A 181 -14.01 -14.34 -8.34
C ALA A 181 -13.61 -13.15 -7.43
N MET A 182 -13.87 -11.92 -7.84
CA MET A 182 -13.70 -10.74 -6.99
C MET A 182 -15.07 -10.47 -6.32
N LYS A 183 -15.40 -11.19 -5.27
CA LYS A 183 -16.68 -11.08 -4.53
C LYS A 183 -17.03 -9.66 -4.06
N SER A 184 -16.11 -8.73 -4.20
CA SER A 184 -16.31 -7.33 -3.87
C SER A 184 -15.58 -6.47 -4.91
N PRO A 185 -16.17 -5.37 -5.38
CA PRO A 185 -15.46 -4.42 -6.24
C PRO A 185 -14.20 -3.90 -5.54
N ALA A 186 -13.18 -3.58 -6.31
CA ALA A 186 -12.02 -2.85 -5.77
C ALA A 186 -12.49 -1.54 -5.14
N LYS A 187 -11.89 -1.16 -4.04
CA LYS A 187 -12.27 0.01 -3.27
C LYS A 187 -11.18 1.05 -3.35
N ILE A 188 -11.57 2.27 -3.69
CA ILE A 188 -10.67 3.42 -3.81
C ILE A 188 -10.43 3.98 -2.42
N TYR A 189 -9.20 3.90 -1.95
CA TYR A 189 -8.78 4.43 -0.66
C TYR A 189 -7.98 5.73 -0.76
N MET A 190 -7.49 6.07 -1.97
CA MET A 190 -6.80 7.33 -2.21
C MET A 190 -7.11 7.84 -3.60
N SER A 191 -7.57 9.08 -3.67
CA SER A 191 -7.75 9.84 -4.91
C SER A 191 -7.88 11.32 -4.57
N SER A 192 -7.76 12.21 -5.57
CA SER A 192 -8.04 13.64 -5.39
C SER A 192 -9.52 13.96 -5.16
N ASP A 193 -10.43 13.04 -5.50
CA ASP A 193 -11.86 13.18 -5.19
C ASP A 193 -12.13 12.95 -3.69
N LEU A 194 -11.35 12.08 -3.04
CA LEU A 194 -11.42 11.83 -1.61
C LEU A 194 -10.57 12.85 -0.83
N ILE A 195 -9.37 13.12 -1.31
CA ILE A 195 -8.38 14.02 -0.67
C ILE A 195 -7.81 14.94 -1.75
N PRO A 196 -8.33 16.17 -1.87
CA PRO A 196 -7.96 17.08 -2.97
C PRO A 196 -6.47 17.41 -3.10
N GLU A 197 -5.72 17.28 -2.03
CA GLU A 197 -4.27 17.49 -2.00
C GLU A 197 -3.46 16.30 -2.55
N SER A 198 -4.08 15.12 -2.70
CA SER A 198 -3.42 13.93 -3.24
C SER A 198 -3.40 13.95 -4.76
N ASN A 199 -2.26 13.63 -5.37
CA ASN A 199 -2.14 13.31 -6.79
C ASN A 199 -1.79 11.82 -7.00
N VAL A 200 -2.17 10.98 -6.06
CA VAL A 200 -1.98 9.53 -6.10
C VAL A 200 -3.35 8.88 -6.09
N TYR A 201 -3.51 7.88 -6.94
CA TYR A 201 -4.69 7.02 -6.95
C TYR A 201 -4.31 5.64 -6.44
N ILE A 202 -5.07 5.13 -5.46
CA ILE A 202 -4.88 3.79 -4.90
C ILE A 202 -6.25 3.14 -4.77
N ASP A 203 -6.43 2.04 -5.43
CA ASP A 203 -7.49 1.09 -5.12
C ASP A 203 -6.89 -0.26 -4.74
N PHE A 204 -7.64 -1.09 -4.05
CA PHE A 204 -7.25 -2.46 -3.79
C PHE A 204 -8.41 -3.35 -3.42
N GLY A 205 -8.17 -4.65 -3.55
CA GLY A 205 -9.11 -5.69 -3.12
C GLY A 205 -8.41 -7.02 -2.91
N TRP A 206 -9.00 -7.83 -2.06
CA TRP A 206 -8.61 -9.23 -1.91
C TRP A 206 -9.12 -10.04 -3.09
N ILE A 207 -8.27 -10.91 -3.62
CA ILE A 207 -8.61 -11.92 -4.62
C ILE A 207 -8.91 -13.21 -3.87
N PRO A 208 -10.20 -13.54 -3.68
CA PRO A 208 -10.58 -14.67 -2.82
C PRO A 208 -10.68 -16.00 -3.55
N GLY A 209 -10.45 -16.02 -4.87
CA GLY A 209 -10.56 -17.20 -5.72
C GLY A 209 -9.83 -17.03 -7.05
N PHE A 210 -9.86 -18.08 -7.86
CA PHE A 210 -9.32 -18.02 -9.21
C PHE A 210 -10.18 -17.08 -10.07
N PRO A 211 -9.61 -16.04 -10.72
CA PRO A 211 -10.40 -15.09 -11.50
C PRO A 211 -11.08 -15.71 -12.72
N ASP A 212 -12.31 -15.28 -12.99
CA ASP A 212 -13.06 -15.58 -14.21
C ASP A 212 -13.77 -14.30 -14.68
N PRO A 213 -13.43 -13.70 -15.84
CA PRO A 213 -12.42 -14.15 -16.80
C PRO A 213 -10.99 -14.10 -16.27
N ASN A 214 -10.11 -14.91 -16.87
CA ASN A 214 -8.67 -14.88 -16.60
C ASN A 214 -7.90 -14.78 -17.92
N PRO A 215 -7.22 -13.67 -18.23
CA PRO A 215 -6.93 -12.53 -17.35
C PRO A 215 -8.12 -11.60 -17.15
N PRO A 216 -8.32 -11.05 -15.94
CA PRO A 216 -9.34 -10.02 -15.70
C PRO A 216 -8.90 -8.62 -16.19
N ILE A 217 -7.60 -8.40 -16.31
CA ILE A 217 -7.00 -7.13 -16.73
C ILE A 217 -6.23 -7.36 -18.03
N PRO A 218 -6.69 -6.77 -19.16
CA PRO A 218 -5.99 -6.86 -20.44
C PRO A 218 -4.72 -6.01 -20.44
N ASP A 219 -3.94 -6.14 -21.52
CA ASP A 219 -2.81 -5.27 -21.75
C ASP A 219 -3.24 -3.82 -22.05
N HIS A 220 -2.48 -2.87 -21.50
CA HIS A 220 -2.74 -1.45 -21.67
C HIS A 220 -1.46 -0.61 -21.48
N VAL A 221 -1.59 0.69 -21.66
CA VAL A 221 -0.52 1.68 -21.48
C VAL A 221 -1.12 2.96 -20.95
N HIS A 222 -0.38 3.69 -20.13
CA HIS A 222 -0.77 4.99 -19.61
C HIS A 222 0.42 5.95 -19.46
N ASP A 223 0.11 7.21 -19.21
CA ASP A 223 1.05 8.33 -19.21
C ASP A 223 1.53 8.74 -17.80
N TYR A 224 1.48 7.84 -16.83
CA TYR A 224 1.92 8.02 -15.45
C TYR A 224 2.70 6.79 -15.00
N GLU A 225 3.34 6.90 -13.85
CA GLU A 225 4.05 5.80 -13.21
C GLU A 225 3.07 4.99 -12.34
N GLU A 226 3.29 3.70 -12.28
CA GLU A 226 2.48 2.80 -11.47
C GLU A 226 3.37 1.82 -10.69
N VAL A 227 2.92 1.45 -9.50
CA VAL A 227 3.42 0.29 -8.77
C VAL A 227 2.26 -0.68 -8.57
N VAL A 228 2.38 -1.87 -9.10
CA VAL A 228 1.44 -2.97 -8.82
C VAL A 228 1.99 -3.81 -7.68
N LEU A 229 1.28 -3.83 -6.55
CA LEU A 229 1.58 -4.69 -5.42
C LEU A 229 0.66 -5.90 -5.44
N LEU A 230 1.25 -7.08 -5.27
CA LEU A 230 0.54 -8.34 -4.99
C LEU A 230 1.08 -8.87 -3.66
N ILE A 231 0.22 -8.96 -2.65
CA ILE A 231 0.61 -9.26 -1.28
C ILE A 231 -0.08 -10.53 -0.81
N GLY A 232 0.71 -11.51 -0.38
CA GLY A 232 0.17 -12.76 0.18
C GLY A 232 -0.61 -12.55 1.47
N GLY A 233 -1.69 -13.32 1.66
CA GLY A 233 -2.60 -13.20 2.79
C GLY A 233 -2.21 -13.99 4.04
N ASP A 234 -1.04 -14.62 4.09
CA ASP A 234 -0.59 -15.40 5.25
C ASP A 234 0.40 -14.61 6.12
N PRO A 235 0.01 -14.12 7.30
CA PRO A 235 0.93 -13.39 8.18
C PRO A 235 2.08 -14.22 8.70
N ASN A 236 2.01 -15.57 8.65
CA ASN A 236 3.09 -16.46 9.08
C ASN A 236 4.09 -16.74 7.94
N ASN A 237 3.70 -16.47 6.69
CA ASN A 237 4.56 -16.60 5.52
C ASN A 237 4.29 -15.44 4.54
N PRO A 238 4.65 -14.21 4.91
CA PRO A 238 4.24 -13.00 4.19
C PRO A 238 4.89 -12.83 2.81
N GLU A 239 5.94 -13.59 2.51
CA GLU A 239 6.57 -13.60 1.19
C GLU A 239 5.90 -14.57 0.20
N ASP A 240 5.10 -15.53 0.67
CA ASP A 240 4.35 -16.46 -0.17
C ASP A 240 3.05 -15.80 -0.64
N LEU A 241 2.89 -15.61 -1.93
CA LEU A 241 1.70 -14.99 -2.50
C LEU A 241 0.44 -15.87 -2.33
N GLY A 242 0.60 -17.18 -2.31
CA GLY A 242 -0.53 -18.12 -2.35
C GLY A 242 -1.15 -18.27 -3.73
N ALA A 243 -0.44 -17.88 -4.76
CA ALA A 243 -0.84 -17.99 -6.16
C ALA A 243 0.40 -17.99 -7.07
N GLU A 244 0.27 -18.50 -8.30
CA GLU A 244 1.26 -18.34 -9.35
C GLU A 244 0.67 -17.47 -10.45
N LEU A 245 1.32 -16.34 -10.78
CA LEU A 245 0.87 -15.38 -11.77
C LEU A 245 1.93 -15.17 -12.85
N GLU A 246 1.45 -14.73 -14.00
CA GLU A 246 2.25 -14.19 -15.09
C GLU A 246 1.78 -12.77 -15.39
N PHE A 247 2.70 -11.83 -15.37
CA PHE A 247 2.46 -10.44 -15.71
C PHE A 247 3.36 -10.04 -16.86
N CYS A 248 2.77 -9.63 -17.98
CA CYS A 248 3.53 -9.13 -19.11
C CYS A 248 3.91 -7.67 -18.90
N VAL A 249 5.20 -7.35 -19.02
CA VAL A 249 5.72 -5.98 -19.01
C VAL A 249 6.50 -5.75 -20.30
N GLY A 250 6.07 -4.79 -21.11
CA GLY A 250 6.46 -4.74 -22.51
C GLY A 250 6.00 -6.01 -23.21
N ASP A 251 6.95 -6.68 -23.87
CA ASP A 251 6.71 -7.97 -24.51
C ASP A 251 7.28 -9.16 -23.68
N GLN A 252 7.67 -8.91 -22.42
CA GLN A 252 8.31 -9.91 -21.57
C GLN A 252 7.30 -10.44 -20.53
N PRO A 253 6.97 -11.76 -20.55
CA PRO A 253 6.20 -12.38 -19.48
C PRO A 253 7.09 -12.59 -18.25
N LEU A 254 6.62 -12.13 -17.10
CA LEU A 254 7.27 -12.25 -15.79
C LEU A 254 6.40 -13.15 -14.92
N THR A 255 6.90 -14.32 -14.54
CA THR A 255 6.17 -15.28 -13.68
C THR A 255 6.67 -15.19 -12.25
N PHE A 256 5.75 -15.23 -11.28
CA PHE A 256 6.06 -15.18 -9.84
C PHE A 256 4.98 -15.86 -9.00
N ASP A 257 5.39 -16.31 -7.82
CA ASP A 257 4.58 -16.98 -6.81
C ASP A 257 4.78 -16.37 -5.41
N THR A 258 5.54 -15.29 -5.33
CA THR A 258 5.86 -14.56 -4.11
C THR A 258 5.10 -13.24 -4.05
N THR A 259 4.95 -12.67 -2.86
CA THR A 259 4.59 -11.25 -2.70
C THR A 259 5.57 -10.40 -3.51
N VAL A 260 5.05 -9.50 -4.35
CA VAL A 260 5.87 -8.70 -5.29
C VAL A 260 5.42 -7.25 -5.35
N ALA A 261 6.35 -6.39 -5.74
CA ALA A 261 6.06 -5.09 -6.31
C ALA A 261 6.59 -5.03 -7.74
N CYS A 262 5.79 -4.57 -8.67
CA CYS A 262 6.21 -4.28 -10.04
C CYS A 262 6.13 -2.77 -10.29
N TYR A 263 7.27 -2.13 -10.54
CA TYR A 263 7.32 -0.73 -10.94
C TYR A 263 7.14 -0.62 -12.45
N LEU A 264 6.23 0.20 -12.88
CA LEU A 264 5.86 0.42 -14.27
C LEU A 264 6.15 1.88 -14.63
N PRO A 265 7.25 2.15 -15.32
CA PRO A 265 7.52 3.48 -15.83
C PRO A 265 6.45 3.92 -16.81
N LYS A 266 6.19 5.24 -16.84
CA LYS A 266 5.32 5.88 -17.82
C LYS A 266 5.58 5.40 -19.25
N GLY A 267 4.49 5.09 -19.97
CA GLY A 267 4.53 4.68 -21.37
C GLY A 267 4.97 3.25 -21.63
N ILE A 268 5.20 2.45 -20.60
CA ILE A 268 5.46 1.02 -20.75
C ILE A 268 4.14 0.27 -20.85
N LYS A 269 3.95 -0.46 -21.95
CA LYS A 269 2.83 -1.37 -22.10
C LYS A 269 2.94 -2.50 -21.07
N HIS A 270 1.88 -2.81 -20.38
CA HIS A 270 1.84 -3.90 -19.40
C HIS A 270 0.47 -4.57 -19.37
N GLY A 271 0.42 -5.75 -18.75
CA GLY A 271 -0.70 -6.67 -18.88
C GLY A 271 -0.51 -7.64 -20.08
N PRO A 272 -1.29 -8.70 -20.14
CA PRO A 272 -2.27 -9.08 -19.15
C PRO A 272 -1.63 -9.57 -17.84
N LEU A 273 -2.38 -9.49 -16.74
CA LEU A 273 -2.09 -10.16 -15.48
C LEU A 273 -2.91 -11.44 -15.43
N THR A 274 -2.23 -12.59 -15.47
CA THR A 274 -2.86 -13.92 -15.64
C THR A 274 -2.54 -14.82 -14.47
N TRP A 275 -3.55 -15.40 -13.86
CA TRP A 275 -3.40 -16.42 -12.82
C TRP A 275 -3.13 -17.79 -13.45
N LYS A 276 -2.02 -18.41 -13.09
CA LYS A 276 -1.67 -19.79 -13.51
C LYS A 276 -2.14 -20.79 -12.44
N LYS A 277 -2.08 -20.39 -11.17
CA LYS A 277 -2.48 -21.18 -10.02
C LYS A 277 -3.02 -20.28 -8.92
N TYR A 278 -3.95 -20.79 -8.13
CA TYR A 278 -4.51 -20.15 -6.96
C TYR A 278 -4.59 -21.15 -5.81
N ASP A 279 -3.94 -20.82 -4.71
CA ASP A 279 -3.92 -21.66 -3.49
C ASP A 279 -4.59 -20.94 -2.30
N ARG A 280 -4.40 -19.61 -2.19
CA ARG A 280 -4.88 -18.79 -1.07
C ARG A 280 -5.19 -17.35 -1.48
N PRO A 281 -6.06 -16.66 -0.72
CA PRO A 281 -6.31 -15.24 -0.94
C PRO A 281 -5.04 -14.38 -0.89
N HIS A 282 -4.99 -13.39 -1.75
CA HIS A 282 -3.93 -12.38 -1.83
C HIS A 282 -4.52 -11.04 -2.22
N LEU A 283 -3.83 -9.96 -1.89
CA LEU A 283 -4.24 -8.60 -2.17
C LEU A 283 -3.63 -8.14 -3.50
N LEU A 284 -4.43 -7.51 -4.35
CA LEU A 284 -3.97 -6.76 -5.52
C LEU A 284 -4.18 -5.28 -5.26
N MET A 285 -3.13 -4.48 -5.45
CA MET A 285 -3.12 -3.04 -5.20
C MET A 285 -2.31 -2.30 -6.26
N PRO A 286 -2.93 -1.67 -7.25
CA PRO A 286 -2.30 -0.65 -8.07
C PRO A 286 -2.14 0.66 -7.28
N ILE A 287 -0.98 1.29 -7.41
CA ILE A 287 -0.63 2.60 -6.87
C ILE A 287 -0.19 3.46 -8.04
N ILE A 288 -1.02 4.41 -8.43
CA ILE A 288 -0.79 5.24 -9.61
C ILE A 288 -0.32 6.62 -9.16
N ILE A 289 0.83 7.04 -9.66
CA ILE A 289 1.53 8.25 -9.22
C ILE A 289 1.38 9.33 -10.30
N GLY A 290 0.88 10.49 -9.91
CA GLY A 290 0.63 11.59 -10.85
C GLY A 290 -0.75 11.56 -11.51
N ALA A 291 -1.60 10.60 -11.17
CA ALA A 291 -3.00 10.57 -11.52
C ALA A 291 -3.83 10.63 -10.24
N GLY A 292 -4.59 11.69 -10.05
CA GLY A 292 -5.38 11.89 -8.84
C GLY A 292 -6.80 11.35 -8.92
N THR A 293 -7.32 11.06 -10.11
CA THR A 293 -8.70 10.60 -10.31
C THR A 293 -8.77 9.30 -11.09
N LEU A 294 -9.87 8.56 -10.93
CA LEU A 294 -10.12 7.35 -11.71
C LEU A 294 -10.07 7.63 -13.22
N ALA A 295 -10.64 8.75 -13.68
CA ALA A 295 -10.62 9.11 -15.08
C ALA A 295 -9.21 9.33 -15.64
N GLN A 296 -8.29 9.81 -14.81
CA GLN A 296 -6.87 9.92 -15.14
C GLN A 296 -6.16 8.56 -15.04
N ALA A 297 -6.56 7.73 -14.07
CA ALA A 297 -6.01 6.41 -13.81
C ALA A 297 -6.44 5.36 -14.84
N ALA A 298 -7.58 5.57 -15.51
CA ALA A 298 -8.09 4.61 -16.48
C ALA A 298 -7.14 4.46 -17.68
N PRO A 299 -6.98 3.23 -18.22
CA PRO A 299 -6.20 3.00 -19.42
C PRO A 299 -6.63 3.87 -20.60
N ALA A 300 -5.67 4.27 -21.43
CA ALA A 300 -5.96 5.09 -22.60
C ALA A 300 -7.01 4.43 -23.49
N GLY A 301 -8.16 5.09 -23.70
CA GLY A 301 -9.27 4.60 -24.52
C GLY A 301 -10.42 3.94 -23.75
N GLN A 302 -10.29 3.68 -22.44
CA GLN A 302 -11.42 3.35 -21.59
C GLN A 302 -12.16 4.63 -21.18
N LYS A 303 -13.47 4.66 -21.42
CA LYS A 303 -14.32 5.72 -20.86
C LYS A 303 -14.74 5.29 -19.45
N VAL A 304 -14.37 6.08 -18.48
CA VAL A 304 -14.98 6.06 -17.16
C VAL A 304 -16.24 6.93 -17.25
N GLU A 305 -17.41 6.31 -17.22
CA GLU A 305 -18.71 7.01 -17.20
C GLU A 305 -19.03 7.48 -15.79
#